data_9f0acc0d38580d171938d0e40ca0bbe5
#
_entry.id   9f0acc0d38580d171938d0e40ca0bbe5
#
_cell.length_a   1.000
_cell.length_b   1.000
_cell.length_c   1.000
_cell.angle_alpha   90.00
_cell.angle_beta   90.00
_cell.angle_gamma   90.00
#
_symmetry.space_group_name_H-M   'P 1'
#
loop_
_entity.id
_entity.type
_entity.pdbx_description
1 polymer ?
#
loop_
_entity_poly.entity_id
_entity_poly.type
_entity_poly.pdbx_seq_one_letter_code
_entity_poly.pdbx_strand_id
1 'polypeptide(L)'
;MKRLVMDVDTGLDDMVAELIAFGSKEVQVDGIVATYGNKLIGHTLPNTLNVVRYLGRDVPVYEGSHRPLKREPVVGGNIHGADGMACFPFPHYQDNTSKGDGIAFLKQHVLEHPGQITVVATGPLTDIARVMQEEPAWKDSVGERVVMGGSLAGGNVTPYAEFNSFDDPEAADYVFRSGVRTILMPLDVTTQVTLGRQELDKLKTFGGKAAKLFGHCMETYYQSCTSVVRECPAMHDPCCIAYLLDPLMFSGSWKSLCCVTDRKSERYGETVDTGKEGNTLVMLHADQSRFWPLVEQAVRNLA
;
A
#
# COMPACT_ATOMS: atom_id res chain seq x y z
N MET A 1 -17.96 -10.68 -4.45
CA MET A 1 -16.51 -10.54 -4.65
C MET A 1 -16.26 -9.07 -4.96
N LYS A 2 -15.42 -8.38 -4.16
CA LYS A 2 -15.05 -6.98 -4.40
C LYS A 2 -14.00 -6.91 -5.51
N ARG A 3 -14.16 -5.98 -6.45
CA ARG A 3 -13.18 -5.75 -7.53
C ARG A 3 -12.20 -4.67 -7.10
N LEU A 4 -10.91 -4.96 -7.23
CA LEU A 4 -9.82 -4.08 -6.79
C LEU A 4 -8.95 -3.63 -7.97
N VAL A 5 -8.50 -2.39 -7.92
CA VAL A 5 -7.26 -1.95 -8.54
C VAL A 5 -6.32 -1.57 -7.41
N MET A 6 -5.10 -2.10 -7.43
CA MET A 6 -4.07 -1.78 -6.45
C MET A 6 -3.08 -0.79 -7.07
N ASP A 7 -2.70 0.24 -6.31
CA ASP A 7 -1.67 1.21 -6.64
C ASP A 7 -0.59 1.09 -5.56
N VAL A 8 0.55 0.50 -5.94
CA VAL A 8 1.54 -0.05 -5.00
C VAL A 8 2.96 0.40 -5.35
N ASP A 9 3.82 0.53 -4.36
CA ASP A 9 5.25 0.76 -4.55
C ASP A 9 6.09 -0.45 -4.10
N THR A 10 5.73 -1.63 -4.58
CA THR A 10 6.07 -2.97 -4.09
C THR A 10 7.41 -3.06 -3.38
N GLY A 11 7.29 -3.04 -2.06
CA GLY A 11 8.28 -3.40 -1.07
C GLY A 11 7.88 -4.68 -0.34
N LEU A 12 8.40 -4.86 0.89
CA LEU A 12 8.22 -6.11 1.62
C LEU A 12 6.81 -6.29 2.18
N ASP A 13 6.16 -5.22 2.62
CA ASP A 13 4.79 -5.24 3.13
C ASP A 13 3.74 -5.12 2.02
N ASP A 14 3.98 -4.34 0.94
CA ASP A 14 3.14 -4.42 -0.28
C ASP A 14 3.02 -5.85 -0.78
N MET A 15 4.14 -6.59 -0.84
CA MET A 15 4.12 -8.00 -1.24
C MET A 15 3.18 -8.83 -0.36
N VAL A 16 3.09 -8.54 0.95
CA VAL A 16 2.12 -9.23 1.82
C VAL A 16 0.70 -8.81 1.52
N ALA A 17 0.45 -7.53 1.20
CA ALA A 17 -0.85 -7.05 0.75
C ALA A 17 -1.29 -7.76 -0.54
N GLU A 18 -0.40 -7.84 -1.54
CA GLU A 18 -0.63 -8.58 -2.79
C GLU A 18 -0.92 -10.07 -2.52
N LEU A 19 -0.13 -10.70 -1.63
CA LEU A 19 -0.31 -12.10 -1.25
C LEU A 19 -1.70 -12.34 -0.63
N ILE A 20 -2.16 -11.47 0.29
CA ILE A 20 -3.49 -11.59 0.89
C ILE A 20 -4.57 -11.42 -0.18
N ALA A 21 -4.43 -10.41 -1.06
CA ALA A 21 -5.40 -10.16 -2.13
C ALA A 21 -5.51 -11.36 -3.07
N PHE A 22 -4.38 -11.91 -3.51
CA PHE A 22 -4.35 -13.06 -4.42
C PHE A 22 -4.79 -14.38 -3.78
N GLY A 23 -4.58 -14.53 -2.48
CA GLY A 23 -4.99 -15.73 -1.73
C GLY A 23 -6.46 -15.71 -1.29
N SER A 24 -7.14 -14.57 -1.36
CA SER A 24 -8.55 -14.45 -0.99
C SER A 24 -9.49 -14.80 -2.14
N LYS A 25 -10.63 -15.40 -1.81
CA LYS A 25 -11.75 -15.60 -2.74
C LYS A 25 -12.79 -14.48 -2.69
N GLU A 26 -12.63 -13.53 -1.79
CA GLU A 26 -13.60 -12.45 -1.55
C GLU A 26 -13.29 -11.20 -2.38
N VAL A 27 -12.06 -11.10 -2.89
CA VAL A 27 -11.60 -10.01 -3.72
C VAL A 27 -11.10 -10.52 -5.07
N GLN A 28 -11.20 -9.69 -6.09
CA GLN A 28 -10.64 -9.89 -7.42
C GLN A 28 -9.78 -8.69 -7.75
N VAL A 29 -8.51 -8.91 -8.04
CA VAL A 29 -7.59 -7.87 -8.49
C VAL A 29 -7.70 -7.76 -10.00
N ASP A 30 -8.25 -6.65 -10.49
CA ASP A 30 -8.45 -6.39 -11.92
C ASP A 30 -7.18 -5.87 -12.60
N GLY A 31 -6.30 -5.24 -11.84
CA GLY A 31 -5.01 -4.74 -12.28
C GLY A 31 -4.23 -4.10 -11.15
N ILE A 32 -2.92 -3.94 -11.36
CA ILE A 32 -2.01 -3.29 -10.43
C ILE A 32 -1.28 -2.18 -11.16
N VAL A 33 -1.24 -0.99 -10.56
CA VAL A 33 -0.38 0.11 -10.97
C VAL A 33 0.81 0.14 -10.04
N ALA A 34 2.01 0.03 -10.58
CA ALA A 34 3.24 0.11 -9.80
C ALA A 34 3.77 1.55 -9.85
N THR A 35 3.87 2.19 -8.71
CA THR A 35 4.40 3.55 -8.55
C THR A 35 5.78 3.55 -7.88
N TYR A 36 6.46 4.69 -7.87
CA TYR A 36 7.67 4.91 -7.06
C TYR A 36 7.28 5.07 -5.59
N GLY A 37 8.25 5.00 -4.67
CA GLY A 37 8.08 5.20 -3.23
C GLY A 37 9.17 4.47 -2.45
N ASN A 38 8.91 3.29 -1.95
CA ASN A 38 9.90 2.44 -1.26
C ASN A 38 11.24 2.38 -2.00
N LYS A 39 11.17 2.34 -3.33
CA LYS A 39 12.28 2.49 -4.27
C LYS A 39 11.82 3.30 -5.49
N LEU A 40 12.78 3.67 -6.35
CA LEU A 40 12.44 4.21 -7.66
C LEU A 40 11.69 3.19 -8.50
N ILE A 41 10.88 3.65 -9.45
CA ILE A 41 10.05 2.82 -10.34
C ILE A 41 10.83 1.69 -11.04
N GLY A 42 12.11 1.90 -11.32
CA GLY A 42 13.00 0.87 -11.87
C GLY A 42 13.20 -0.36 -10.97
N HIS A 43 12.78 -0.30 -9.71
CA HIS A 43 12.73 -1.42 -8.78
C HIS A 43 11.30 -1.84 -8.45
N THR A 44 10.41 -0.91 -8.13
CA THR A 44 9.04 -1.24 -7.70
C THR A 44 8.24 -1.93 -8.80
N LEU A 45 8.32 -1.46 -10.05
CA LEU A 45 7.65 -2.10 -11.18
C LEU A 45 8.17 -3.54 -11.44
N PRO A 46 9.48 -3.82 -11.56
CA PRO A 46 9.97 -5.19 -11.63
C PRO A 46 9.59 -6.05 -10.42
N ASN A 47 9.56 -5.49 -9.21
CA ASN A 47 9.14 -6.20 -8.00
C ASN A 47 7.69 -6.66 -8.12
N THR A 48 6.77 -5.76 -8.45
CA THR A 48 5.34 -6.06 -8.66
C THR A 48 5.16 -7.16 -9.72
N LEU A 49 5.78 -6.98 -10.89
CA LEU A 49 5.75 -7.95 -11.98
C LEU A 49 6.23 -9.34 -11.54
N ASN A 50 7.33 -9.38 -10.78
CA ASN A 50 7.91 -10.62 -10.30
C ASN A 50 7.04 -11.31 -9.24
N VAL A 51 6.44 -10.55 -8.31
CA VAL A 51 5.53 -11.09 -7.29
C VAL A 51 4.31 -11.73 -7.95
N VAL A 52 3.64 -11.00 -8.85
CA VAL A 52 2.47 -11.49 -9.61
C VAL A 52 2.81 -12.80 -10.33
N ARG A 53 3.93 -12.81 -11.08
CA ARG A 53 4.35 -13.97 -11.86
C ARG A 53 4.77 -15.15 -10.99
N TYR A 54 5.51 -14.87 -9.91
CA TYR A 54 5.98 -15.90 -8.99
C TYR A 54 4.82 -16.62 -8.28
N LEU A 55 3.79 -15.86 -7.89
CA LEU A 55 2.57 -16.40 -7.28
C LEU A 55 1.62 -17.04 -8.30
N GLY A 56 2.00 -17.09 -9.60
CA GLY A 56 1.23 -17.74 -10.64
C GLY A 56 -0.09 -17.03 -10.96
N ARG A 57 -0.12 -15.70 -10.84
CA ARG A 57 -1.29 -14.89 -11.13
C ARG A 57 -1.22 -14.27 -12.53
N ASP A 58 -2.37 -14.18 -13.18
CA ASP A 58 -2.53 -13.51 -14.47
C ASP A 58 -3.28 -12.19 -14.25
N VAL A 59 -2.60 -11.27 -13.55
CA VAL A 59 -3.10 -9.92 -13.26
C VAL A 59 -2.24 -8.93 -14.04
N PRO A 60 -2.84 -8.02 -14.84
CA PRO A 60 -2.06 -7.04 -15.58
C PRO A 60 -1.43 -6.01 -14.62
N VAL A 61 -0.15 -5.72 -14.86
CA VAL A 61 0.60 -4.70 -14.13
C VAL A 61 0.89 -3.54 -15.08
N TYR A 62 0.66 -2.33 -14.63
CA TYR A 62 0.85 -1.08 -15.36
C TYR A 62 1.90 -0.20 -14.69
N GLU A 63 2.53 0.64 -15.46
CA GLU A 63 3.57 1.56 -14.98
C GLU A 63 2.93 2.87 -14.54
N GLY A 64 3.06 3.22 -13.26
CA GLY A 64 2.58 4.45 -12.65
C GLY A 64 3.57 5.60 -12.72
N SER A 65 3.46 6.53 -11.80
CA SER A 65 4.34 7.70 -11.72
C SER A 65 5.77 7.31 -11.32
N HIS A 66 6.74 8.07 -11.84
CA HIS A 66 8.16 7.90 -11.54
C HIS A 66 8.66 8.82 -10.43
N ARG A 67 7.87 9.83 -10.09
CA ARG A 67 8.23 10.89 -9.13
C ARG A 67 7.01 11.66 -8.64
N PRO A 68 7.15 12.37 -7.52
CA PRO A 68 6.14 13.26 -6.96
C PRO A 68 5.70 14.37 -7.92
N LEU A 69 4.56 14.99 -7.63
CA LEU A 69 4.01 16.10 -8.45
C LEU A 69 4.95 17.28 -8.56
N LYS A 70 5.73 17.59 -7.49
CA LYS A 70 6.50 18.83 -7.44
C LYS A 70 7.94 18.70 -6.97
N ARG A 71 8.41 17.53 -6.55
CA ARG A 71 9.77 17.35 -6.02
C ARG A 71 10.44 16.12 -6.63
N GLU A 72 11.70 15.90 -6.31
CA GLU A 72 12.35 14.62 -6.59
C GLU A 72 11.93 13.58 -5.54
N PRO A 73 11.86 12.30 -5.91
CA PRO A 73 11.49 11.22 -5.00
C PRO A 73 12.44 11.13 -3.81
N VAL A 74 11.88 10.81 -2.66
CA VAL A 74 12.65 10.39 -1.49
C VAL A 74 12.55 8.88 -1.41
N VAL A 75 13.63 8.20 -1.70
CA VAL A 75 13.64 6.74 -1.63
C VAL A 75 13.64 6.29 -0.18
N GLY A 76 12.78 5.33 0.16
CA GLY A 76 12.78 4.66 1.46
C GLY A 76 14.15 4.08 1.80
N GLY A 77 14.49 4.03 3.08
CA GLY A 77 15.76 3.51 3.57
C GLY A 77 16.01 2.03 3.21
N ASN A 78 17.01 1.41 3.84
CA ASN A 78 17.35 0.01 3.57
C ASN A 78 16.46 -1.02 4.29
N ILE A 79 15.32 -0.60 4.84
CA ILE A 79 14.39 -1.51 5.55
C ILE A 79 13.89 -2.63 4.64
N HIS A 80 13.61 -2.28 3.37
CA HIS A 80 13.14 -3.24 2.35
C HIS A 80 14.30 -3.95 1.60
N GLY A 81 15.56 -3.77 2.04
CA GLY A 81 16.74 -4.27 1.32
C GLY A 81 17.16 -3.37 0.16
N ALA A 82 18.20 -3.78 -0.56
CA ALA A 82 18.80 -2.96 -1.62
C ALA A 82 17.85 -2.75 -2.82
N ASP A 83 17.10 -3.79 -3.18
CA ASP A 83 16.20 -3.84 -4.34
C ASP A 83 14.72 -3.64 -3.98
N GLY A 84 14.39 -3.53 -2.68
CA GLY A 84 13.01 -3.43 -2.21
C GLY A 84 12.36 -4.79 -1.89
N MET A 85 12.99 -5.93 -2.28
CA MET A 85 12.46 -7.29 -2.08
C MET A 85 13.44 -8.22 -1.38
N ALA A 86 14.32 -7.65 -0.53
CA ALA A 86 15.30 -8.43 0.23
C ALA A 86 16.19 -9.34 -0.66
N CYS A 87 16.45 -8.92 -1.89
CA CYS A 87 17.17 -9.70 -2.88
C CYS A 87 16.60 -11.12 -3.06
N PHE A 88 15.28 -11.27 -3.01
CA PHE A 88 14.64 -12.57 -3.23
C PHE A 88 14.99 -13.08 -4.62
N PRO A 89 15.47 -14.34 -4.76
CA PRO A 89 15.93 -14.87 -6.05
C PRO A 89 14.75 -15.29 -6.93
N PHE A 90 14.04 -14.29 -7.48
CA PHE A 90 13.01 -14.57 -8.47
C PHE A 90 13.58 -15.29 -9.69
N PRO A 91 12.88 -16.28 -10.25
CA PRO A 91 13.26 -16.83 -11.55
C PRO A 91 13.27 -15.73 -12.61
N HIS A 92 14.12 -15.88 -13.62
CA HIS A 92 14.04 -15.02 -14.80
C HIS A 92 12.78 -15.36 -15.60
N TYR A 93 11.92 -14.38 -15.83
CA TYR A 93 10.72 -14.54 -16.62
C TYR A 93 10.85 -13.83 -17.95
N GLN A 94 10.62 -14.57 -19.06
CA GLN A 94 10.50 -13.96 -20.38
C GLN A 94 9.16 -13.19 -20.46
N ASP A 95 9.16 -12.07 -21.18
CA ASP A 95 7.97 -11.22 -21.42
C ASP A 95 7.26 -10.73 -20.15
N ASN A 96 8.01 -10.58 -19.04
CA ASN A 96 7.50 -10.03 -17.80
C ASN A 96 7.56 -8.49 -17.84
N THR A 97 6.64 -7.89 -18.60
CA THR A 97 6.62 -6.46 -18.88
C THR A 97 5.30 -5.83 -18.48
N SER A 98 5.33 -4.51 -18.22
CA SER A 98 4.11 -3.75 -17.94
C SER A 98 3.17 -3.73 -19.16
N LYS A 99 1.88 -3.52 -18.90
CA LYS A 99 0.83 -3.41 -19.94
C LYS A 99 0.65 -1.98 -20.45
N GLY A 100 1.47 -1.04 -19.98
CA GLY A 100 1.47 0.35 -20.40
C GLY A 100 1.19 1.34 -19.26
N ASP A 101 0.59 2.47 -19.59
CA ASP A 101 0.37 3.61 -18.71
C ASP A 101 -0.67 3.30 -17.61
N GLY A 102 -0.24 3.33 -16.35
CA GLY A 102 -1.06 3.07 -15.17
C GLY A 102 -2.09 4.17 -14.90
N ILE A 103 -1.77 5.43 -15.22
CA ILE A 103 -2.71 6.55 -15.06
C ILE A 103 -3.88 6.40 -16.03
N ALA A 104 -3.57 6.06 -17.28
CA ALA A 104 -4.60 5.82 -18.29
C ALA A 104 -5.48 4.61 -17.92
N PHE A 105 -4.86 3.51 -17.45
CA PHE A 105 -5.59 2.33 -16.99
C PHE A 105 -6.50 2.66 -15.81
N LEU A 106 -5.97 3.27 -14.75
CA LEU A 106 -6.73 3.58 -13.54
C LEU A 106 -7.90 4.52 -13.84
N LYS A 107 -7.68 5.51 -14.71
CA LYS A 107 -8.71 6.42 -15.18
C LYS A 107 -9.82 5.68 -15.93
N GLN A 108 -9.46 4.97 -16.99
CA GLN A 108 -10.42 4.31 -17.87
C GLN A 108 -11.19 3.22 -17.14
N HIS A 109 -10.49 2.34 -16.40
CA HIS A 109 -11.11 1.19 -15.74
C HIS A 109 -12.17 1.59 -14.71
N VAL A 110 -11.92 2.64 -13.93
CA VAL A 110 -12.90 3.16 -12.95
C VAL A 110 -14.09 3.81 -13.65
N LEU A 111 -13.87 4.58 -14.71
CA LEU A 111 -14.95 5.22 -15.48
C LEU A 111 -15.85 4.21 -16.20
N GLU A 112 -15.29 3.10 -16.68
CA GLU A 112 -16.04 2.02 -17.34
C GLU A 112 -16.85 1.17 -16.34
N HIS A 113 -16.53 1.23 -15.03
CA HIS A 113 -17.16 0.45 -13.98
C HIS A 113 -17.57 1.31 -12.78
N PRO A 114 -18.42 2.35 -12.97
CA PRO A 114 -18.72 3.33 -11.94
C PRO A 114 -19.33 2.68 -10.69
N GLY A 115 -18.76 3.05 -9.53
CA GLY A 115 -19.16 2.53 -8.22
C GLY A 115 -18.77 1.08 -7.92
N GLN A 116 -18.11 0.39 -8.84
CA GLN A 116 -17.80 -1.04 -8.69
C GLN A 116 -16.35 -1.33 -8.31
N ILE A 117 -15.45 -0.38 -8.55
CA ILE A 117 -14.02 -0.57 -8.33
C ILE A 117 -13.62 0.05 -6.99
N THR A 118 -12.98 -0.76 -6.15
CA THR A 118 -12.25 -0.28 -4.98
C THR A 118 -10.81 -0.04 -5.38
N VAL A 119 -10.30 1.16 -5.12
CA VAL A 119 -8.89 1.48 -5.33
C VAL A 119 -8.16 1.37 -3.99
N VAL A 120 -7.14 0.51 -3.95
CA VAL A 120 -6.25 0.35 -2.79
C VAL A 120 -4.91 0.98 -3.15
N ALA A 121 -4.54 2.04 -2.44
CA ALA A 121 -3.27 2.73 -2.63
C ALA A 121 -2.37 2.55 -1.40
N THR A 122 -1.21 1.94 -1.61
CA THR A 122 -0.22 1.68 -0.55
C THR A 122 1.06 2.49 -0.71
N GLY A 123 1.29 3.07 -1.89
CA GLY A 123 2.37 4.01 -2.16
C GLY A 123 1.98 5.49 -2.04
N PRO A 124 2.87 6.41 -2.42
CA PRO A 124 2.60 7.85 -2.51
C PRO A 124 1.41 8.13 -3.43
N LEU A 125 0.52 9.03 -3.04
CA LEU A 125 -0.77 9.27 -3.70
C LEU A 125 -0.67 10.01 -5.05
N THR A 126 0.49 10.03 -5.68
CA THR A 126 0.77 10.74 -6.93
C THR A 126 -0.16 10.29 -8.06
N ASP A 127 -0.32 8.98 -8.25
CA ASP A 127 -1.13 8.43 -9.33
C ASP A 127 -2.61 8.76 -9.14
N ILE A 128 -3.10 8.63 -7.92
CA ILE A 128 -4.47 8.98 -7.55
C ILE A 128 -4.74 10.48 -7.79
N ALA A 129 -3.81 11.36 -7.35
CA ALA A 129 -3.93 12.79 -7.56
C ALA A 129 -3.93 13.16 -9.05
N ARG A 130 -3.05 12.55 -9.85
CA ARG A 130 -2.97 12.78 -11.30
C ARG A 130 -4.26 12.39 -12.00
N VAL A 131 -4.78 11.19 -11.74
CA VAL A 131 -6.05 10.75 -12.34
C VAL A 131 -7.17 11.71 -12.00
N MET A 132 -7.27 12.15 -10.74
CA MET A 132 -8.31 13.08 -10.30
C MET A 132 -8.16 14.49 -10.86
N GLN A 133 -6.94 14.92 -11.18
CA GLN A 133 -6.66 16.20 -11.84
C GLN A 133 -6.98 16.14 -13.34
N GLU A 134 -6.60 15.03 -14.00
CA GLU A 134 -6.83 14.84 -15.43
C GLU A 134 -8.31 14.56 -15.76
N GLU A 135 -9.02 13.89 -14.85
CA GLU A 135 -10.42 13.47 -15.06
C GLU A 135 -11.23 13.66 -13.76
N PRO A 136 -11.83 14.84 -13.57
CA PRO A 136 -12.64 15.12 -12.37
C PRO A 136 -13.82 14.17 -12.15
N ALA A 137 -14.42 13.62 -13.22
CA ALA A 137 -15.54 12.68 -13.12
C ALA A 137 -15.13 11.34 -12.48
N TRP A 138 -13.84 11.02 -12.46
CA TRP A 138 -13.31 9.85 -11.77
C TRP A 138 -13.67 9.82 -10.28
N LYS A 139 -13.72 10.99 -9.64
CA LYS A 139 -14.04 11.13 -8.22
C LYS A 139 -15.42 10.59 -7.87
N ASP A 140 -16.38 10.78 -8.79
CA ASP A 140 -17.76 10.33 -8.60
C ASP A 140 -17.95 8.87 -9.06
N SER A 141 -16.98 8.34 -9.81
CA SER A 141 -17.02 7.00 -10.39
C SER A 141 -16.33 5.95 -9.54
N VAL A 142 -15.36 6.33 -8.70
CA VAL A 142 -14.68 5.38 -7.81
C VAL A 142 -15.63 4.89 -6.72
N GLY A 143 -15.68 3.58 -6.48
CA GLY A 143 -16.56 2.99 -5.48
C GLY A 143 -16.10 3.29 -4.06
N GLU A 144 -14.87 2.92 -3.75
CA GLU A 144 -14.23 3.15 -2.45
C GLU A 144 -12.72 3.32 -2.65
N ARG A 145 -12.08 4.07 -1.76
CA ARG A 145 -10.63 4.15 -1.69
C ARG A 145 -10.16 3.71 -0.32
N VAL A 146 -9.19 2.80 -0.30
CA VAL A 146 -8.49 2.39 0.92
C VAL A 146 -7.03 2.77 0.74
N VAL A 147 -6.52 3.61 1.62
CA VAL A 147 -5.21 4.25 1.49
C VAL A 147 -4.36 3.93 2.71
N MET A 148 -3.14 3.45 2.50
CA MET A 148 -2.10 3.45 3.53
C MET A 148 -1.31 4.77 3.42
N GLY A 149 -1.21 5.51 4.52
CA GLY A 149 -0.44 6.74 4.56
C GLY A 149 -0.86 7.68 5.67
N GLY A 150 -0.05 8.68 5.89
CA GLY A 150 -0.30 9.68 6.91
C GLY A 150 -0.19 9.20 8.35
N SER A 151 -0.27 10.15 9.26
CA SER A 151 -0.33 9.90 10.71
C SER A 151 -0.87 11.14 11.42
N LEU A 152 -1.61 10.93 12.50
CA LEU A 152 -2.06 12.00 13.40
C LEU A 152 -1.22 12.07 14.69
N ALA A 153 -0.43 11.03 14.97
CA ALA A 153 0.34 10.90 16.22
C ALA A 153 1.86 11.01 16.04
N GLY A 154 2.32 11.54 14.89
CA GLY A 154 3.75 11.67 14.56
C GLY A 154 4.13 10.89 13.30
N GLY A 155 5.39 10.92 12.88
CA GLY A 155 5.84 10.32 11.63
C GLY A 155 6.91 9.25 11.81
N ASN A 156 7.26 8.60 10.69
CA ASN A 156 8.34 7.61 10.61
C ASN A 156 9.53 8.09 9.76
N VAL A 157 9.36 9.14 8.96
CA VAL A 157 10.43 9.76 8.15
C VAL A 157 10.94 11.04 8.81
N THR A 158 10.03 11.86 9.31
CA THR A 158 10.31 12.99 10.18
C THR A 158 9.53 12.81 11.48
N PRO A 159 9.76 13.61 12.52
CA PRO A 159 8.92 13.57 13.72
C PRO A 159 7.43 13.83 13.45
N TYR A 160 7.08 14.37 12.29
CA TYR A 160 5.73 14.82 11.95
C TYR A 160 5.10 14.04 10.80
N ALA A 161 5.89 13.54 9.86
CA ALA A 161 5.38 13.02 8.58
C ALA A 161 5.60 11.51 8.42
N GLU A 162 4.56 10.83 7.96
CA GLU A 162 4.61 9.46 7.45
C GLU A 162 5.18 9.45 6.02
N PHE A 163 5.84 8.35 5.63
CA PHE A 163 6.64 8.25 4.41
C PHE A 163 5.86 8.56 3.13
N ASN A 164 4.72 7.93 2.88
CA ASN A 164 3.93 8.14 1.66
C ASN A 164 3.43 9.59 1.53
N SER A 165 2.95 10.16 2.64
CA SER A 165 2.53 11.55 2.71
C SER A 165 3.71 12.52 2.61
N PHE A 166 4.89 12.14 3.09
CA PHE A 166 6.10 12.94 2.97
C PHE A 166 6.69 12.90 1.57
N ASP A 167 6.60 11.77 0.87
CA ASP A 167 7.17 11.64 -0.47
C ASP A 167 6.41 12.48 -1.51
N ASP A 168 5.07 12.56 -1.43
CA ASP A 168 4.28 13.52 -2.22
C ASP A 168 3.20 14.25 -1.39
N PRO A 169 3.58 15.26 -0.60
CA PRO A 169 2.62 16.02 0.21
C PRO A 169 1.57 16.77 -0.59
N GLU A 170 1.92 17.22 -1.80
CA GLU A 170 1.01 17.92 -2.68
C GLU A 170 -0.06 16.98 -3.23
N ALA A 171 0.28 15.73 -3.55
CA ALA A 171 -0.69 14.71 -3.93
C ALA A 171 -1.57 14.31 -2.74
N ALA A 172 -0.98 14.08 -1.57
CA ALA A 172 -1.70 13.75 -0.34
C ALA A 172 -2.72 14.84 0.04
N ASP A 173 -2.32 16.12 0.03
CA ASP A 173 -3.21 17.25 0.31
C ASP A 173 -4.36 17.33 -0.70
N TYR A 174 -4.05 17.17 -1.99
CA TYR A 174 -5.05 17.19 -3.04
C TYR A 174 -6.09 16.07 -2.87
N VAL A 175 -5.64 14.86 -2.57
CA VAL A 175 -6.50 13.69 -2.39
C VAL A 175 -7.34 13.82 -1.12
N PHE A 176 -6.78 14.23 0.01
CA PHE A 176 -7.52 14.41 1.26
C PHE A 176 -8.59 15.50 1.17
N ARG A 177 -8.32 16.59 0.45
CA ARG A 177 -9.28 17.69 0.25
C ARG A 177 -10.29 17.44 -0.87
N SER A 178 -10.18 16.34 -1.59
CA SER A 178 -10.99 16.09 -2.79
C SER A 178 -12.48 15.88 -2.56
N GLY A 179 -12.89 15.63 -1.32
CA GLY A 179 -14.28 15.29 -0.98
C GLY A 179 -14.66 13.82 -1.24
N VAL A 180 -13.79 13.01 -1.83
CA VAL A 180 -14.07 11.59 -2.09
C VAL A 180 -13.93 10.78 -0.80
N ARG A 181 -14.90 9.89 -0.55
CA ARG A 181 -14.87 8.98 0.60
C ARG A 181 -13.61 8.12 0.58
N THR A 182 -12.84 8.18 1.66
CA THR A 182 -11.57 7.49 1.81
C THR A 182 -11.53 6.75 3.14
N ILE A 183 -11.05 5.52 3.12
CA ILE A 183 -10.65 4.78 4.32
C ILE A 183 -9.15 4.93 4.44
N LEU A 184 -8.67 5.53 5.52
CA LEU A 184 -7.26 5.77 5.74
C LEU A 184 -6.72 4.84 6.81
N MET A 185 -5.64 4.14 6.48
CA MET A 185 -4.82 3.30 7.36
C MET A 185 -3.52 4.05 7.71
N PRO A 186 -3.57 5.01 8.67
CA PRO A 186 -2.37 5.76 9.05
C PRO A 186 -1.48 4.95 9.98
N LEU A 187 -0.29 5.48 10.30
CA LEU A 187 0.61 4.86 11.28
C LEU A 187 -0.08 4.59 12.62
N ASP A 188 -1.05 5.45 12.99
CA ASP A 188 -1.83 5.34 14.23
C ASP A 188 -2.47 3.95 14.40
N VAL A 189 -2.85 3.31 13.31
CA VAL A 189 -3.44 1.96 13.32
C VAL A 189 -2.48 0.89 12.82
N THR A 190 -1.69 1.16 11.78
CA THR A 190 -0.86 0.12 11.16
C THR A 190 0.25 -0.37 12.06
N THR A 191 0.77 0.49 12.94
CA THR A 191 1.78 0.12 13.97
C THR A 191 1.24 -0.82 15.05
N GLN A 192 -0.09 -0.99 15.14
CA GLN A 192 -0.71 -1.96 16.06
C GLN A 192 -0.74 -3.38 15.49
N VAL A 193 -0.48 -3.54 14.17
CA VAL A 193 -0.44 -4.85 13.49
C VAL A 193 1.01 -5.20 13.19
N THR A 194 1.62 -6.02 14.02
CA THR A 194 3.06 -6.30 13.98
C THR A 194 3.35 -7.77 13.68
N LEU A 195 4.48 -8.03 13.01
CA LEU A 195 4.99 -9.38 12.78
C LEU A 195 5.83 -9.83 13.97
N GLY A 196 5.31 -10.76 14.75
CA GLY A 196 6.05 -11.44 15.79
C GLY A 196 6.89 -12.61 15.23
N ARG A 197 7.86 -13.07 16.03
CA ARG A 197 8.68 -14.22 15.65
C ARG A 197 7.86 -15.51 15.49
N GLN A 198 6.83 -15.69 16.29
CA GLN A 198 5.95 -16.87 16.23
C GLN A 198 5.21 -16.95 14.89
N GLU A 199 4.62 -15.85 14.43
CA GLU A 199 3.90 -15.78 13.17
C GLU A 199 4.83 -16.05 12.00
N LEU A 200 6.02 -15.44 12.02
CA LEU A 200 7.02 -15.63 10.98
C LEU A 200 7.45 -17.08 10.87
N ASP A 201 7.84 -17.72 12.00
CA ASP A 201 8.28 -19.11 12.02
C ASP A 201 7.17 -20.07 11.62
N LYS A 202 5.94 -19.83 12.07
CA LYS A 202 4.76 -20.61 11.71
C LYS A 202 4.51 -20.58 10.19
N LEU A 203 4.47 -19.39 9.58
CA LEU A 203 4.20 -19.23 8.15
C LEU A 203 5.28 -19.86 7.25
N LYS A 204 6.53 -19.86 7.70
CA LYS A 204 7.62 -20.55 7.00
C LYS A 204 7.40 -22.08 6.90
N THR A 205 6.62 -22.68 7.80
CA THR A 205 6.37 -24.13 7.79
C THR A 205 5.31 -24.57 6.77
N PHE A 206 4.54 -23.62 6.16
CA PHE A 206 3.40 -24.00 5.32
C PHE A 206 3.79 -24.59 3.96
N GLY A 207 5.03 -24.39 3.51
CA GLY A 207 5.49 -24.85 2.21
C GLY A 207 4.91 -24.02 1.04
N GLY A 208 5.28 -24.42 -0.18
CA GLY A 208 4.83 -23.73 -1.38
C GLY A 208 5.56 -22.41 -1.68
N LYS A 209 5.20 -21.81 -2.82
CA LYS A 209 5.85 -20.57 -3.30
C LYS A 209 5.55 -19.37 -2.43
N ALA A 210 4.30 -19.23 -1.98
CA ALA A 210 3.86 -18.10 -1.15
C ALA A 210 4.57 -18.10 0.21
N ALA A 211 4.66 -19.25 0.89
CA ALA A 211 5.39 -19.35 2.14
C ALA A 211 6.89 -19.11 1.99
N LYS A 212 7.49 -19.54 0.86
CA LYS A 212 8.90 -19.29 0.57
C LYS A 212 9.19 -17.81 0.35
N LEU A 213 8.34 -17.12 -0.44
CA LEU A 213 8.46 -15.68 -0.68
C LEU A 213 8.27 -14.90 0.63
N PHE A 214 7.16 -15.15 1.33
CA PHE A 214 6.87 -14.54 2.62
C PHE A 214 8.01 -14.75 3.61
N GLY A 215 8.44 -16.00 3.79
CA GLY A 215 9.47 -16.33 4.77
C GLY A 215 10.81 -15.66 4.53
N HIS A 216 11.25 -15.54 3.25
CA HIS A 216 12.49 -14.86 2.90
C HIS A 216 12.39 -13.35 3.12
N CYS A 217 11.36 -12.73 2.58
CA CYS A 217 11.15 -11.29 2.66
C CYS A 217 10.92 -10.83 4.10
N MET A 218 10.06 -11.52 4.82
CA MET A 218 9.71 -11.15 6.20
C MET A 218 10.83 -11.45 7.20
N GLU A 219 11.72 -12.40 6.94
CA GLU A 219 12.92 -12.59 7.77
C GLU A 219 13.84 -11.36 7.68
N THR A 220 14.08 -10.86 6.47
CA THR A 220 14.87 -9.65 6.27
C THR A 220 14.21 -8.43 6.91
N TYR A 221 12.88 -8.29 6.74
CA TYR A 221 12.11 -7.19 7.33
C TYR A 221 12.18 -7.23 8.86
N TYR A 222 11.99 -8.42 9.45
CA TYR A 222 12.09 -8.64 10.88
C TYR A 222 13.48 -8.26 11.42
N GLN A 223 14.55 -8.71 10.76
CA GLN A 223 15.92 -8.41 11.15
C GLN A 223 16.24 -6.92 11.01
N SER A 224 15.81 -6.27 9.92
CA SER A 224 16.02 -4.84 9.68
C SER A 224 15.33 -4.01 10.76
N CYS A 225 14.06 -4.25 11.03
CA CYS A 225 13.31 -3.49 12.01
C CYS A 225 13.82 -3.73 13.44
N THR A 226 14.06 -4.96 13.86
CA THR A 226 14.52 -5.26 15.21
C THR A 226 15.95 -4.77 15.47
N SER A 227 16.81 -4.74 14.47
CA SER A 227 18.19 -4.28 14.62
C SER A 227 18.33 -2.74 14.54
N VAL A 228 17.55 -2.08 13.70
CA VAL A 228 17.63 -0.64 13.43
C VAL A 228 16.66 0.16 14.30
N VAL A 229 15.39 -0.23 14.30
CA VAL A 229 14.32 0.49 15.01
C VAL A 229 14.06 -0.09 16.40
N ARG A 230 14.52 -1.31 16.67
CA ARG A 230 14.31 -2.08 17.91
C ARG A 230 12.84 -2.44 18.18
N GLU A 231 12.05 -2.53 17.15
CA GLU A 231 10.63 -2.88 17.19
C GLU A 231 10.32 -4.03 16.23
N CYS A 232 9.22 -4.72 16.44
CA CYS A 232 8.72 -5.68 15.46
C CYS A 232 8.21 -4.94 14.22
N PRO A 233 8.41 -5.48 13.00
CA PRO A 233 7.91 -4.83 11.79
C PRO A 233 6.39 -4.69 11.82
N ALA A 234 5.91 -3.50 11.51
CA ALA A 234 4.50 -3.24 11.30
C ALA A 234 4.08 -3.69 9.89
N MET A 235 2.85 -4.21 9.80
CA MET A 235 2.23 -4.61 8.54
C MET A 235 1.38 -3.45 8.03
N HIS A 236 2.05 -2.45 7.42
CA HIS A 236 1.38 -1.21 7.01
C HIS A 236 0.36 -1.48 5.90
N ASP A 237 0.80 -1.83 4.72
CA ASP A 237 0.00 -1.99 3.50
C ASP A 237 -1.00 -3.14 3.58
N PRO A 238 -0.65 -4.28 4.21
CA PRO A 238 -1.59 -5.38 4.37
C PRO A 238 -2.86 -5.01 5.13
N CYS A 239 -2.82 -3.98 5.99
CA CYS A 239 -4.01 -3.48 6.68
C CYS A 239 -5.11 -3.01 5.72
N CYS A 240 -4.73 -2.47 4.54
CA CYS A 240 -5.70 -2.05 3.54
C CYS A 240 -6.52 -3.23 3.00
N ILE A 241 -5.85 -4.33 2.67
CA ILE A 241 -6.54 -5.54 2.19
C ILE A 241 -7.27 -6.24 3.33
N ALA A 242 -6.68 -6.30 4.52
CA ALA A 242 -7.34 -6.88 5.70
C ALA A 242 -8.66 -6.17 6.02
N TYR A 243 -8.73 -4.84 5.91
CA TYR A 243 -9.98 -4.08 6.07
C TYR A 243 -11.05 -4.50 5.07
N LEU A 244 -10.68 -4.74 3.82
CA LEU A 244 -11.64 -5.16 2.80
C LEU A 244 -12.23 -6.55 3.07
N LEU A 245 -11.45 -7.44 3.69
CA LEU A 245 -11.86 -8.81 4.04
C LEU A 245 -12.58 -8.85 5.38
N ASP A 246 -12.13 -8.09 6.35
CA ASP A 246 -12.70 -8.05 7.70
C ASP A 246 -12.71 -6.62 8.27
N PRO A 247 -13.70 -5.79 7.88
CA PRO A 247 -13.79 -4.42 8.37
C PRO A 247 -13.93 -4.32 9.90
N LEU A 248 -14.45 -5.37 10.56
CA LEU A 248 -14.63 -5.40 12.01
C LEU A 248 -13.30 -5.50 12.77
N MET A 249 -12.20 -5.79 12.08
CA MET A 249 -10.86 -5.73 12.66
C MET A 249 -10.46 -4.31 13.06
N PHE A 250 -11.05 -3.30 12.41
CA PHE A 250 -10.64 -1.91 12.55
C PHE A 250 -11.75 -1.02 13.08
N SER A 251 -11.39 0.01 13.83
CA SER A 251 -12.31 1.08 14.21
C SER A 251 -11.64 2.44 14.13
N GLY A 252 -12.41 3.46 13.81
CA GLY A 252 -11.90 4.80 13.58
C GLY A 252 -13.00 5.86 13.60
N SER A 253 -12.66 7.06 13.13
CA SER A 253 -13.59 8.18 13.10
C SER A 253 -13.47 8.98 11.80
N TRP A 254 -14.59 9.58 11.39
CA TRP A 254 -14.62 10.46 10.22
C TRP A 254 -13.93 11.79 10.54
N LYS A 255 -13.04 12.21 9.65
CA LYS A 255 -12.22 13.40 9.79
C LYS A 255 -12.09 14.13 8.46
N SER A 256 -11.84 15.42 8.52
CA SER A 256 -11.40 16.23 7.40
C SER A 256 -9.90 16.44 7.52
N LEU A 257 -9.16 15.95 6.53
CA LEU A 257 -7.70 15.95 6.55
C LEU A 257 -7.13 16.94 5.53
N CYS A 258 -5.91 17.37 5.80
CA CYS A 258 -5.03 18.03 4.86
C CYS A 258 -3.59 17.58 5.10
N CYS A 259 -2.70 17.87 4.15
CA CYS A 259 -1.28 17.66 4.30
C CYS A 259 -0.52 18.99 4.26
N VAL A 260 0.52 19.15 5.06
CA VAL A 260 1.34 20.38 5.07
C VAL A 260 2.23 20.39 3.83
N THR A 261 2.01 21.36 2.93
CA THR A 261 2.72 21.50 1.66
C THR A 261 3.71 22.67 1.62
N ASP A 262 3.88 23.40 2.72
CA ASP A 262 4.93 24.42 2.82
C ASP A 262 6.31 23.78 2.99
N ARG A 263 7.10 23.81 1.93
CA ARG A 263 8.46 23.22 1.89
C ARG A 263 9.46 23.83 2.87
N LYS A 264 9.15 25.00 3.43
CA LYS A 264 10.00 25.65 4.44
C LYS A 264 9.62 25.23 5.85
N SER A 265 8.47 24.57 6.01
CA SER A 265 8.02 24.08 7.29
C SER A 265 8.79 22.80 7.68
N GLU A 266 9.19 22.70 8.93
CA GLU A 266 9.70 21.45 9.50
C GLU A 266 8.63 20.34 9.54
N ARG A 267 7.36 20.73 9.41
CA ARG A 267 6.18 19.86 9.36
C ARG A 267 5.77 19.47 7.93
N TYR A 268 6.60 19.73 6.91
CA TYR A 268 6.31 19.37 5.52
C TYR A 268 5.99 17.87 5.41
N GLY A 269 4.87 17.54 4.79
CA GLY A 269 4.36 16.17 4.66
C GLY A 269 3.49 15.69 5.82
N GLU A 270 3.30 16.49 6.88
CA GLU A 270 2.45 16.13 8.00
C GLU A 270 0.98 16.08 7.59
N THR A 271 0.30 15.01 8.01
CA THR A 271 -1.15 14.86 7.90
C THR A 271 -1.82 15.53 9.10
N VAL A 272 -2.75 16.44 8.83
CA VAL A 272 -3.39 17.27 9.86
C VAL A 272 -4.90 17.06 9.82
N ASP A 273 -5.49 16.77 10.99
CA ASP A 273 -6.94 16.85 11.19
C ASP A 273 -7.36 18.33 11.29
N THR A 274 -8.21 18.77 10.39
CA THR A 274 -8.68 20.16 10.36
C THR A 274 -9.71 20.47 11.43
N GLY A 275 -10.15 19.47 12.19
CA GLY A 275 -11.20 19.59 13.21
C GLY A 275 -12.61 19.81 12.64
N LYS A 276 -12.79 19.67 11.31
CA LYS A 276 -14.08 19.78 10.64
C LYS A 276 -14.68 18.42 10.38
N GLU A 277 -15.96 18.37 10.10
CA GLU A 277 -16.60 17.20 9.54
C GLU A 277 -16.00 16.87 8.17
N GLY A 278 -15.71 15.60 7.91
CA GLY A 278 -14.97 15.19 6.71
C GLY A 278 -15.40 13.83 6.16
N ASN A 279 -14.75 13.48 5.06
CA ASN A 279 -15.05 12.32 4.24
C ASN A 279 -13.98 11.22 4.31
N THR A 280 -13.01 11.35 5.21
CA THR A 280 -11.98 10.34 5.46
C THR A 280 -12.26 9.61 6.77
N LEU A 281 -12.51 8.31 6.69
CA LEU A 281 -12.57 7.43 7.85
C LEU A 281 -11.14 7.05 8.23
N VAL A 282 -10.63 7.72 9.26
CA VAL A 282 -9.29 7.46 9.79
C VAL A 282 -9.38 6.32 10.79
N MET A 283 -8.70 5.21 10.49
CA MET A 283 -8.63 4.07 11.40
C MET A 283 -7.65 4.36 12.54
N LEU A 284 -8.04 4.02 13.76
CA LEU A 284 -7.28 4.36 14.97
C LEU A 284 -6.99 3.14 15.85
N HIS A 285 -7.75 2.07 15.68
CA HIS A 285 -7.60 0.84 16.45
C HIS A 285 -7.69 -0.37 15.54
N ALA A 286 -6.83 -1.38 15.81
CA ALA A 286 -6.82 -2.67 15.14
C ALA A 286 -6.86 -3.82 16.15
N ASP A 287 -7.68 -4.84 15.89
CA ASP A 287 -7.60 -6.13 16.55
C ASP A 287 -6.62 -7.05 15.79
N GLN A 288 -5.35 -7.01 16.17
CA GLN A 288 -4.29 -7.81 15.54
C GLN A 288 -4.58 -9.32 15.56
N SER A 289 -5.34 -9.81 16.52
CA SER A 289 -5.62 -11.26 16.63
C SER A 289 -6.38 -11.81 15.41
N ARG A 290 -7.08 -10.95 14.68
CA ARG A 290 -7.84 -11.29 13.46
C ARG A 290 -6.98 -11.22 12.19
N PHE A 291 -5.83 -10.55 12.22
CA PHE A 291 -5.00 -10.31 11.04
C PHE A 291 -4.26 -11.56 10.56
N TRP A 292 -3.53 -12.24 11.46
CA TRP A 292 -2.68 -13.37 11.08
C TRP A 292 -3.45 -14.55 10.50
N PRO A 293 -4.67 -14.88 10.95
CA PRO A 293 -5.51 -15.89 10.30
C PRO A 293 -5.79 -15.61 8.82
N LEU A 294 -5.94 -14.31 8.41
CA LEU A 294 -6.11 -13.93 7.01
C LEU A 294 -4.84 -14.23 6.20
N VAL A 295 -3.67 -13.84 6.71
CA VAL A 295 -2.38 -14.11 6.06
C VAL A 295 -2.15 -15.61 5.92
N GLU A 296 -2.39 -16.38 6.97
CA GLU A 296 -2.26 -17.84 6.96
C GLU A 296 -3.15 -18.49 5.90
N GLN A 297 -4.41 -18.07 5.83
CA GLN A 297 -5.35 -18.59 4.84
C GLN A 297 -4.89 -18.23 3.41
N ALA A 298 -4.42 -17.00 3.19
CA ALA A 298 -3.92 -16.57 1.88
C ALA A 298 -2.70 -17.38 1.44
N VAL A 299 -1.72 -17.58 2.33
CA VAL A 299 -0.53 -18.41 2.05
C VAL A 299 -0.91 -19.84 1.70
N ARG A 300 -1.87 -20.46 2.42
CA ARG A 300 -2.36 -21.81 2.13
C ARG A 300 -3.07 -21.92 0.79
N ASN A 301 -3.84 -20.90 0.43
CA ASN A 301 -4.59 -20.87 -0.84
C ASN A 301 -3.66 -20.66 -2.06
N LEU A 302 -2.43 -20.19 -1.83
CA LEU A 302 -1.39 -19.94 -2.84
C LEU A 302 -0.27 -21.02 -2.85
N ALA A 303 -0.40 -22.05 -2.02
CA ALA A 303 0.57 -23.14 -1.89
C ALA A 303 0.63 -24.06 -3.11
#